data_86ebdd6ba8b9b8c653b2963e2014fc10
#
_entry.id   86ebdd6ba8b9b8c653b2963e2014fc10
#
_cell.length_a   1.000
_cell.length_b   1.000
_cell.length_c   1.000
_cell.angle_alpha   90.00
_cell.angle_beta   90.00
_cell.angle_gamma   90.00
#
_symmetry.space_group_name_H-M   'P 1'
#
loop_
_entity.id
_entity.type
_entity.pdbx_description
1 polymer ?
#
loop_
_entity_poly.entity_id
_entity_poly.type
_entity_poly.pdbx_seq_one_letter_code
_entity_poly.pdbx_strand_id
1 'polypeptide(L)'
;MPSAAPGRFGFRQVRKTVMPDTEIILAVDAVHATYNHAITALHGVSFEVRRGEILALLGANGAGKTTTLKAVSNLLPAERGQVNAGTIRYEGSDVARRKPGDLVRAGLVPVLEGRHCFKSLTVEDNLVAGGIGRSGRRAEISADLERIYAFFPRLKEKRRTLSGLTSGGEQQMTAIGRALMSRPRLLVLDEPSMGLAPLIVQDIFQTLRKLNRETGLSILVAEQNSAVALRYADHATVLENGVSVLSGTAADLRQREDIRALYLGQQPTPAAKSSHLHAVA
;
A
#
# COMPACT_ATOMS: atom_id res chain seq x y z
N MET A 1 38.93 -20.88 6.45
CA MET A 1 37.48 -20.85 6.72
C MET A 1 36.88 -19.84 5.77
N PRO A 2 36.09 -20.21 4.75
CA PRO A 2 35.49 -19.23 3.82
C PRO A 2 34.25 -18.62 4.45
N SER A 3 34.19 -17.27 4.40
CA SER A 3 33.05 -16.42 4.80
C SER A 3 31.80 -16.73 3.97
N ALA A 4 30.74 -17.15 4.61
CA ALA A 4 29.45 -17.36 3.98
C ALA A 4 28.82 -16.01 3.62
N ALA A 5 28.59 -15.79 2.32
CA ALA A 5 27.85 -14.64 1.80
C ALA A 5 26.37 -14.70 2.27
N PRO A 6 25.70 -13.55 2.57
CA PRO A 6 24.31 -13.52 3.01
C PRO A 6 23.39 -14.04 1.90
N GLY A 7 22.64 -15.10 2.21
CA GLY A 7 21.70 -15.74 1.31
C GLY A 7 20.59 -14.78 0.85
N ARG A 8 20.35 -14.80 -0.44
CA ARG A 8 19.36 -13.96 -1.14
C ARG A 8 17.91 -14.33 -0.76
N PHE A 9 17.03 -13.33 -0.71
CA PHE A 9 15.60 -13.50 -0.52
C PHE A 9 15.03 -14.55 -1.49
N GLY A 10 14.25 -15.49 -0.99
CA GLY A 10 13.52 -16.48 -1.78
C GLY A 10 12.29 -15.91 -2.53
N PHE A 11 12.26 -14.60 -2.78
CA PHE A 11 11.59 -14.04 -3.92
C PHE A 11 12.41 -14.49 -5.12
N ARG A 12 11.80 -15.22 -6.05
CA ARG A 12 12.39 -15.69 -7.31
C ARG A 12 13.23 -14.55 -7.87
N GLN A 13 14.56 -14.75 -8.03
CA GLN A 13 15.41 -13.76 -8.67
C GLN A 13 14.84 -13.42 -10.04
N VAL A 14 14.24 -12.25 -10.15
CA VAL A 14 13.96 -11.67 -11.45
C VAL A 14 15.32 -11.14 -11.92
N ARG A 15 15.97 -11.89 -12.85
CA ARG A 15 17.06 -11.34 -13.62
C ARG A 15 16.59 -10.01 -14.19
N LYS A 16 17.43 -8.96 -14.13
CA LYS A 16 17.26 -7.72 -14.91
C LYS A 16 17.23 -8.09 -16.39
N THR A 17 16.10 -8.56 -16.84
CA THR A 17 15.75 -8.61 -18.25
C THR A 17 15.00 -7.32 -18.51
N VAL A 18 15.38 -6.59 -19.55
CA VAL A 18 14.62 -5.46 -20.10
C VAL A 18 13.16 -5.89 -20.15
N MET A 19 12.29 -5.24 -19.37
CA MET A 19 10.90 -5.61 -19.18
C MET A 19 10.14 -5.34 -20.48
N PRO A 20 9.64 -6.37 -21.18
CA PRO A 20 8.57 -6.16 -22.16
C PRO A 20 7.28 -5.97 -21.37
N ASP A 21 6.42 -5.09 -21.79
CA ASP A 21 5.10 -4.74 -21.29
C ASP A 21 4.81 -5.24 -19.87
N THR A 22 4.93 -4.36 -18.87
CA THR A 22 4.87 -4.72 -17.45
C THR A 22 3.54 -5.40 -17.16
N GLU A 23 3.61 -6.71 -16.89
CA GLU A 23 2.44 -7.57 -16.59
C GLU A 23 1.62 -6.98 -15.43
N ILE A 24 0.32 -6.78 -15.64
CA ILE A 24 -0.63 -6.29 -14.64
C ILE A 24 -0.78 -7.36 -13.54
N ILE A 25 -0.49 -7.01 -12.30
CA ILE A 25 -0.68 -7.89 -11.15
C ILE A 25 -2.08 -7.74 -10.54
N LEU A 26 -2.65 -6.52 -10.58
CA LEU A 26 -3.99 -6.21 -10.12
C LEU A 26 -4.68 -5.30 -11.13
N ALA A 27 -5.88 -5.67 -11.57
CA ALA A 27 -6.77 -4.85 -12.37
C ALA A 27 -8.08 -4.64 -11.63
N VAL A 28 -8.49 -3.39 -11.51
CA VAL A 28 -9.78 -2.94 -10.95
C VAL A 28 -10.48 -2.18 -12.06
N ASP A 29 -11.65 -2.65 -12.46
CA ASP A 29 -12.38 -2.09 -13.61
C ASP A 29 -13.83 -1.79 -13.25
N ALA A 30 -14.19 -0.50 -13.33
CA ALA A 30 -15.52 0.06 -13.10
C ALA A 30 -16.24 -0.49 -11.85
N VAL A 31 -15.52 -0.59 -10.72
CA VAL A 31 -16.03 -1.22 -9.50
C VAL A 31 -17.01 -0.32 -8.77
N HIS A 32 -18.21 -0.84 -8.56
CA HIS A 32 -19.24 -0.27 -7.70
C HIS A 32 -19.39 -1.13 -6.45
N ALA A 33 -19.49 -0.49 -5.27
CA ALA A 33 -19.68 -1.20 -4.02
C ALA A 33 -20.63 -0.49 -3.07
N THR A 34 -21.43 -1.29 -2.35
CA THR A 34 -22.42 -0.81 -1.37
C THR A 34 -22.23 -1.49 -0.03
N TYR A 35 -22.61 -0.78 1.04
CA TYR A 35 -22.76 -1.33 2.39
C TYR A 35 -24.24 -1.41 2.76
N ASN A 36 -24.61 -2.46 3.49
CA ASN A 36 -26.00 -2.71 3.97
C ASN A 36 -27.05 -2.60 2.85
N HIS A 37 -26.71 -2.87 1.60
CA HIS A 37 -27.58 -2.73 0.42
C HIS A 37 -28.15 -1.32 0.18
N ALA A 38 -27.66 -0.30 0.90
CA ALA A 38 -28.23 1.05 0.87
C ALA A 38 -27.17 2.14 0.61
N ILE A 39 -25.98 2.04 1.18
CA ILE A 39 -24.97 3.09 1.10
C ILE A 39 -23.97 2.73 0.01
N THR A 40 -24.03 3.42 -1.12
CA THR A 40 -23.03 3.26 -2.19
C THR A 40 -21.78 4.02 -1.82
N ALA A 41 -20.66 3.31 -1.75
CA ALA A 41 -19.35 3.84 -1.39
C ALA A 41 -18.40 3.94 -2.58
N LEU A 42 -18.60 3.11 -3.62
CA LEU A 42 -17.82 3.17 -4.87
C LEU A 42 -18.76 3.29 -6.05
N HIS A 43 -18.42 4.18 -6.99
CA HIS A 43 -19.24 4.59 -8.12
C HIS A 43 -18.53 4.40 -9.47
N GLY A 44 -17.73 3.34 -9.63
CA GLY A 44 -17.00 3.06 -10.88
C GLY A 44 -15.49 3.29 -10.75
N VAL A 45 -14.86 2.76 -9.70
CA VAL A 45 -13.42 2.86 -9.50
C VAL A 45 -12.68 1.96 -10.49
N SER A 46 -11.68 2.54 -11.17
CA SER A 46 -10.81 1.82 -12.11
C SER A 46 -9.35 2.23 -11.93
N PHE A 47 -8.46 1.25 -11.83
CA PHE A 47 -7.01 1.42 -11.87
C PHE A 47 -6.31 0.08 -12.07
N GLU A 48 -5.03 0.12 -12.37
CA GLU A 48 -4.17 -1.06 -12.52
C GLU A 48 -2.91 -0.91 -11.70
N VAL A 49 -2.42 -2.02 -11.13
CA VAL A 49 -1.09 -2.11 -10.52
C VAL A 49 -0.25 -3.04 -11.38
N ARG A 50 0.91 -2.57 -11.81
CA ARG A 50 1.85 -3.38 -12.55
C ARG A 50 2.79 -4.12 -11.62
N ARG A 51 3.34 -5.22 -12.10
CA ARG A 51 4.26 -6.05 -11.30
C ARG A 51 5.54 -5.26 -10.96
N GLY A 52 5.90 -5.22 -9.69
CA GLY A 52 7.07 -4.47 -9.20
C GLY A 52 6.88 -2.96 -9.09
N GLU A 53 5.64 -2.47 -9.23
CA GLU A 53 5.28 -1.06 -9.15
C GLU A 53 4.75 -0.69 -7.76
N ILE A 54 4.95 0.57 -7.37
CA ILE A 54 4.23 1.21 -6.27
C ILE A 54 3.16 2.11 -6.85
N LEU A 55 1.88 1.72 -6.70
CA LEU A 55 0.73 2.57 -7.02
C LEU A 55 0.20 3.25 -5.76
N ALA A 56 0.04 4.56 -5.79
CA ALA A 56 -0.64 5.33 -4.76
C ALA A 56 -2.12 5.57 -5.13
N LEU A 57 -3.03 5.21 -4.23
CA LEU A 57 -4.44 5.54 -4.30
C LEU A 57 -4.71 6.76 -3.41
N LEU A 58 -4.87 7.91 -4.02
CA LEU A 58 -4.96 9.19 -3.33
C LEU A 58 -6.41 9.65 -3.18
N GLY A 59 -6.70 10.40 -2.13
CA GLY A 59 -8.03 11.01 -1.95
C GLY A 59 -8.25 11.47 -0.52
N ALA A 60 -9.21 12.34 -0.33
CA ALA A 60 -9.64 12.82 0.99
C ALA A 60 -10.26 11.68 1.83
N ASN A 61 -10.52 11.95 3.11
CA ASN A 61 -11.31 11.03 3.94
C ASN A 61 -12.72 10.89 3.33
N GLY A 62 -13.21 9.65 3.26
CA GLY A 62 -14.49 9.35 2.62
C GLY A 62 -14.45 9.21 1.09
N ALA A 63 -13.29 9.41 0.43
CA ALA A 63 -13.18 9.26 -1.03
C ALA A 63 -13.35 7.81 -1.54
N GLY A 64 -13.43 6.82 -0.66
CA GLY A 64 -13.61 5.41 -1.02
C GLY A 64 -12.33 4.57 -1.00
N LYS A 65 -11.19 5.11 -0.51
CA LYS A 65 -9.88 4.41 -0.48
C LYS A 65 -9.95 3.08 0.28
N THR A 66 -10.30 3.11 1.56
CA THR A 66 -10.42 1.92 2.42
C THR A 66 -11.42 0.90 1.85
N THR A 67 -12.56 1.38 1.32
CA THR A 67 -13.55 0.51 0.66
C THR A 67 -12.96 -0.19 -0.56
N THR A 68 -12.18 0.53 -1.36
CA THR A 68 -11.48 -0.03 -2.52
C THR A 68 -10.46 -1.10 -2.09
N LEU A 69 -9.65 -0.85 -1.06
CA LEU A 69 -8.68 -1.84 -0.57
C LEU A 69 -9.37 -3.07 0.03
N LYS A 70 -10.51 -2.88 0.72
CA LYS A 70 -11.33 -4.00 1.21
C LYS A 70 -11.96 -4.80 0.07
N ALA A 71 -12.42 -4.13 -1.01
CA ALA A 71 -12.90 -4.81 -2.21
C ALA A 71 -11.79 -5.65 -2.86
N VAL A 72 -10.60 -5.09 -3.06
CA VAL A 72 -9.42 -5.77 -3.61
C VAL A 72 -9.02 -7.00 -2.78
N SER A 73 -9.21 -6.94 -1.46
CA SER A 73 -8.86 -8.02 -0.54
C SER A 73 -10.02 -8.97 -0.24
N ASN A 74 -11.18 -8.76 -0.90
CA ASN A 74 -12.46 -9.45 -0.67
C ASN A 74 -12.91 -9.44 0.81
N LEU A 75 -12.70 -8.31 1.50
CA LEU A 75 -13.05 -8.13 2.91
C LEU A 75 -14.40 -7.43 3.12
N LEU A 76 -15.00 -6.84 2.07
CA LEU A 76 -16.30 -6.15 2.15
C LEU A 76 -17.40 -7.01 2.79
N PRO A 77 -17.54 -8.33 2.46
CA PRO A 77 -18.61 -9.15 3.03
C PRO A 77 -18.57 -9.25 4.56
N ALA A 78 -17.37 -9.17 5.17
CA ALA A 78 -17.24 -9.18 6.63
C ALA A 78 -17.88 -7.95 7.31
N GLU A 79 -18.06 -6.85 6.57
CA GLU A 79 -18.67 -5.61 7.04
C GLU A 79 -20.02 -5.33 6.36
N ARG A 80 -20.72 -6.37 5.87
CA ARG A 80 -21.98 -6.26 5.13
C ARG A 80 -21.87 -5.41 3.85
N GLY A 81 -20.68 -5.36 3.26
CA GLY A 81 -20.41 -4.71 1.98
C GLY A 81 -20.39 -5.74 0.84
N GLN A 82 -20.64 -5.28 -0.38
CA GLN A 82 -20.54 -6.10 -1.58
C GLN A 82 -20.12 -5.28 -2.79
N VAL A 83 -19.45 -5.91 -3.73
CA VAL A 83 -19.23 -5.39 -5.07
C VAL A 83 -20.48 -5.70 -5.90
N ASN A 84 -21.13 -4.66 -6.46
CA ASN A 84 -22.39 -4.79 -7.20
C ASN A 84 -22.16 -4.84 -8.71
N ALA A 85 -21.11 -4.16 -9.19
CA ALA A 85 -20.74 -4.12 -10.61
C ALA A 85 -19.22 -3.91 -10.76
N GLY A 86 -18.73 -4.12 -11.96
CA GLY A 86 -17.30 -4.08 -12.28
C GLY A 86 -16.58 -5.39 -11.95
N THR A 87 -15.27 -5.40 -12.12
CA THR A 87 -14.44 -6.59 -11.87
C THR A 87 -13.15 -6.23 -11.17
N ILE A 88 -12.69 -7.14 -10.30
CA ILE A 88 -11.37 -7.06 -9.67
C ILE A 88 -10.62 -8.36 -9.99
N ARG A 89 -9.48 -8.24 -10.65
CA ARG A 89 -8.65 -9.39 -11.02
C ARG A 89 -7.26 -9.28 -10.39
N TYR A 90 -6.87 -10.31 -9.67
CA TYR A 90 -5.53 -10.48 -9.13
C TYR A 90 -4.83 -11.62 -9.85
N GLU A 91 -3.68 -11.35 -10.50
CA GLU A 91 -2.97 -12.31 -11.36
C GLU A 91 -3.93 -13.00 -12.37
N GLY A 92 -4.79 -12.20 -13.02
CA GLY A 92 -5.78 -12.66 -14.00
C GLY A 92 -7.01 -13.36 -13.43
N SER A 93 -7.01 -13.72 -12.13
CA SER A 93 -8.11 -14.42 -11.46
C SER A 93 -9.06 -13.47 -10.77
N ASP A 94 -10.38 -13.71 -10.88
CA ASP A 94 -11.42 -12.94 -10.22
C ASP A 94 -11.33 -13.05 -8.70
N VAL A 95 -11.19 -11.91 -8.03
CA VAL A 95 -11.10 -11.78 -6.57
C VAL A 95 -12.40 -12.20 -5.87
N ALA A 96 -13.56 -11.90 -6.45
CA ALA A 96 -14.86 -12.20 -5.87
C ALA A 96 -15.08 -13.71 -5.64
N ARG A 97 -14.37 -14.56 -6.39
CA ARG A 97 -14.46 -16.03 -6.28
C ARG A 97 -13.50 -16.63 -5.25
N ARG A 98 -12.71 -15.81 -4.54
CA ARG A 98 -11.64 -16.28 -3.64
C ARG A 98 -11.89 -15.78 -2.23
N LYS A 99 -11.70 -16.66 -1.24
CA LYS A 99 -11.74 -16.25 0.17
C LYS A 99 -10.51 -15.37 0.50
N PRO A 100 -10.60 -14.43 1.46
CA PRO A 100 -9.48 -13.59 1.85
C PRO A 100 -8.21 -14.38 2.20
N GLY A 101 -8.33 -15.48 2.91
CA GLY A 101 -7.21 -16.36 3.24
C GLY A 101 -6.54 -17.00 2.00
N ASP A 102 -7.30 -17.25 0.92
CA ASP A 102 -6.74 -17.78 -0.33
C ASP A 102 -5.97 -16.69 -1.09
N LEU A 103 -6.46 -15.44 -1.03
CA LEU A 103 -5.74 -14.28 -1.59
C LEU A 103 -4.42 -14.07 -0.87
N VAL A 104 -4.40 -14.15 0.47
CA VAL A 104 -3.17 -14.04 1.26
C VAL A 104 -2.18 -15.16 0.86
N ARG A 105 -2.64 -16.42 0.76
CA ARG A 105 -1.80 -17.55 0.31
C ARG A 105 -1.29 -17.36 -1.12
N ALA A 106 -2.05 -16.70 -1.97
CA ALA A 106 -1.63 -16.36 -3.33
C ALA A 106 -0.70 -15.14 -3.38
N GLY A 107 -0.48 -14.45 -2.25
CA GLY A 107 0.46 -13.33 -2.13
C GLY A 107 -0.16 -11.93 -2.22
N LEU A 108 -1.49 -11.77 -2.19
CA LEU A 108 -2.16 -10.49 -1.99
C LEU A 108 -2.39 -10.30 -0.49
N VAL A 109 -1.62 -9.44 0.16
CA VAL A 109 -1.61 -9.31 1.62
C VAL A 109 -1.97 -7.89 2.04
N PRO A 110 -3.13 -7.69 2.70
CA PRO A 110 -3.53 -6.39 3.19
C PRO A 110 -2.92 -6.07 4.56
N VAL A 111 -2.61 -4.79 4.77
CA VAL A 111 -2.36 -4.15 6.05
C VAL A 111 -3.39 -3.04 6.17
N LEU A 112 -4.44 -3.29 6.93
CA LEU A 112 -5.56 -2.37 7.12
C LEU A 112 -5.17 -1.23 8.05
N GLU A 113 -5.91 -0.12 7.97
CA GLU A 113 -5.83 1.01 8.89
C GLU A 113 -5.95 0.56 10.34
N GLY A 114 -5.26 1.24 11.27
CA GLY A 114 -5.35 0.94 12.71
C GLY A 114 -4.27 -0.01 13.23
N ARG A 115 -3.26 -0.36 12.40
CA ARG A 115 -2.07 -1.15 12.75
C ARG A 115 -2.35 -2.61 13.12
N HIS A 116 -3.45 -2.90 13.81
CA HIS A 116 -3.95 -4.23 14.19
C HIS A 116 -2.89 -5.21 14.72
N CYS A 117 -1.94 -4.71 15.54
CA CYS A 117 -1.00 -5.58 16.23
C CYS A 117 -1.69 -6.34 17.36
N PHE A 118 -1.27 -7.59 17.58
CA PHE A 118 -1.64 -8.36 18.77
C PHE A 118 -0.92 -7.78 19.98
N LYS A 119 -1.57 -6.88 20.72
CA LYS A 119 -0.96 -6.06 21.79
C LYS A 119 -0.35 -6.87 22.92
N SER A 120 -0.89 -8.05 23.20
CA SER A 120 -0.43 -8.99 24.22
C SER A 120 0.72 -9.90 23.76
N LEU A 121 1.06 -9.88 22.48
CA LEU A 121 2.20 -10.61 21.93
C LEU A 121 3.42 -9.70 21.80
N THR A 122 4.61 -10.28 21.84
CA THR A 122 5.85 -9.55 21.54
C THR A 122 5.88 -9.09 20.08
N VAL A 123 6.76 -8.17 19.74
CA VAL A 123 7.01 -7.77 18.35
C VAL A 123 7.38 -9.01 17.52
N GLU A 124 8.28 -9.86 18.01
CA GLU A 124 8.71 -11.08 17.30
C GLU A 124 7.56 -12.06 17.10
N ASP A 125 6.72 -12.29 18.12
CA ASP A 125 5.55 -13.19 17.99
C ASP A 125 4.54 -12.63 16.99
N ASN A 126 4.33 -11.30 16.95
CA ASN A 126 3.52 -10.66 15.92
C ASN A 126 4.06 -10.93 14.51
N LEU A 127 5.37 -10.82 14.31
CA LEU A 127 6.00 -11.12 13.03
C LEU A 127 5.79 -12.60 12.66
N VAL A 128 6.12 -13.52 13.57
CA VAL A 128 5.98 -14.97 13.36
C VAL A 128 4.54 -15.34 13.00
N ALA A 129 3.55 -14.71 13.64
CA ALA A 129 2.13 -14.95 13.34
C ALA A 129 1.79 -14.70 11.86
N GLY A 130 2.46 -13.76 11.18
CA GLY A 130 2.29 -13.51 9.76
C GLY A 130 2.73 -14.67 8.85
N GLY A 131 3.58 -15.56 9.35
CA GLY A 131 4.07 -16.73 8.62
C GLY A 131 3.20 -18.00 8.79
N ILE A 132 2.20 -18.00 9.68
CA ILE A 132 1.41 -19.22 10.02
C ILE A 132 0.62 -19.74 8.81
N GLY A 133 0.17 -18.87 7.92
CA GLY A 133 -0.64 -19.26 6.74
C GLY A 133 0.12 -19.96 5.63
N ARG A 134 1.44 -20.11 5.74
CA ARG A 134 2.27 -20.80 4.76
C ARG A 134 2.96 -22.02 5.37
N SER A 135 3.18 -23.04 4.54
CA SER A 135 4.00 -24.21 4.89
C SER A 135 5.48 -23.80 4.85
N GLY A 136 6.03 -23.36 5.98
CA GLY A 136 7.45 -23.00 6.11
C GLY A 136 8.13 -23.82 7.22
N ARG A 137 9.37 -24.26 6.98
CA ARG A 137 10.20 -24.88 8.03
C ARG A 137 10.64 -23.78 9.02
N ARG A 138 10.88 -24.15 10.28
CA ARG A 138 11.34 -23.20 11.33
C ARG A 138 12.56 -22.37 10.90
N ALA A 139 13.48 -22.99 10.16
CA ALA A 139 14.66 -22.30 9.62
C ALA A 139 14.31 -21.20 8.62
N GLU A 140 13.24 -21.37 7.82
CA GLU A 140 12.78 -20.35 6.87
C GLU A 140 12.15 -19.15 7.59
N ILE A 141 11.38 -19.42 8.66
CA ILE A 141 10.79 -18.37 9.51
C ILE A 141 11.90 -17.52 10.14
N SER A 142 12.95 -18.16 10.68
CA SER A 142 14.10 -17.44 11.24
C SER A 142 14.84 -16.60 10.22
N ALA A 143 15.04 -17.13 9.00
CA ALA A 143 15.66 -16.37 7.91
C ALA A 143 14.80 -15.18 7.48
N ASP A 144 13.48 -15.30 7.43
CA ASP A 144 12.59 -14.22 7.09
C ASP A 144 12.56 -13.15 8.19
N LEU A 145 12.60 -13.54 9.47
CA LEU A 145 12.71 -12.60 10.60
C LEU A 145 13.96 -11.75 10.49
N GLU A 146 15.14 -12.36 10.25
CA GLU A 146 16.39 -11.60 10.09
C GLU A 146 16.33 -10.63 8.91
N ARG A 147 15.64 -11.00 7.83
CA ARG A 147 15.44 -10.12 6.69
C ARG A 147 14.54 -8.92 7.03
N ILE A 148 13.44 -9.15 7.78
CA ILE A 148 12.57 -8.07 8.24
C ILE A 148 13.35 -7.15 9.17
N TYR A 149 14.17 -7.67 10.06
CA TYR A 149 15.03 -6.88 10.93
C TYR A 149 16.07 -6.07 10.17
N ALA A 150 16.55 -6.54 9.00
CA ALA A 150 17.43 -5.76 8.13
C ALA A 150 16.72 -4.55 7.50
N PHE A 151 15.40 -4.65 7.22
CA PHE A 151 14.60 -3.53 6.74
C PHE A 151 14.10 -2.63 7.88
N PHE A 152 13.79 -3.20 9.04
CA PHE A 152 13.26 -2.51 10.21
C PHE A 152 14.13 -2.79 11.46
N PRO A 153 15.35 -2.20 11.59
CA PRO A 153 16.27 -2.50 12.69
C PRO A 153 15.67 -2.26 14.08
N ARG A 154 14.81 -1.25 14.21
CA ARG A 154 14.09 -0.95 15.46
C ARG A 154 13.23 -2.11 15.96
N LEU A 155 12.67 -2.93 15.06
CA LEU A 155 11.91 -4.11 15.45
C LEU A 155 12.81 -5.19 16.06
N LYS A 156 14.07 -5.29 15.63
CA LYS A 156 15.05 -6.21 16.24
C LYS A 156 15.39 -5.81 17.67
N GLU A 157 15.59 -4.51 17.90
CA GLU A 157 15.85 -3.96 19.24
C GLU A 157 14.68 -4.22 20.19
N LYS A 158 13.44 -4.11 19.68
CA LYS A 158 12.20 -4.26 20.43
C LYS A 158 11.58 -5.66 20.35
N ARG A 159 12.26 -6.65 19.78
CA ARG A 159 11.68 -7.96 19.46
C ARG A 159 10.98 -8.66 20.62
N ARG A 160 11.50 -8.50 21.85
CA ARG A 160 10.96 -9.09 23.08
C ARG A 160 9.95 -8.19 23.81
N THR A 161 9.74 -6.96 23.35
CA THR A 161 8.79 -6.01 23.95
C THR A 161 7.39 -6.38 23.47
N LEU A 162 6.40 -6.32 24.37
CA LEU A 162 4.99 -6.46 23.99
C LEU A 162 4.61 -5.36 23.00
N SER A 163 3.97 -5.73 21.90
CA SER A 163 3.63 -4.79 20.83
C SER A 163 2.74 -3.64 21.32
N GLY A 164 1.88 -3.89 22.31
CA GLY A 164 1.06 -2.85 22.93
C GLY A 164 1.84 -1.77 23.68
N LEU A 165 3.10 -2.03 24.04
CA LEU A 165 3.99 -1.09 24.74
C LEU A 165 4.97 -0.37 23.81
N THR A 166 4.90 -0.62 22.50
CA THR A 166 5.73 0.05 21.48
C THR A 166 5.08 1.32 20.98
N SER A 167 5.88 2.21 20.39
CA SER A 167 5.38 3.45 19.78
C SER A 167 4.46 3.16 18.59
N GLY A 168 3.65 4.15 18.18
CA GLY A 168 2.77 4.00 17.03
C GLY A 168 3.52 3.66 15.74
N GLY A 169 4.72 4.21 15.53
CA GLY A 169 5.55 3.88 14.38
C GLY A 169 6.10 2.45 14.43
N GLU A 170 6.54 1.99 15.60
CA GLU A 170 6.99 0.60 15.78
C GLU A 170 5.83 -0.39 15.59
N GLN A 171 4.61 -0.05 16.03
CA GLN A 171 3.42 -0.85 15.77
C GLN A 171 3.12 -0.92 14.26
N GLN A 172 3.22 0.20 13.54
CA GLN A 172 3.02 0.22 12.09
C GLN A 172 4.08 -0.61 11.35
N MET A 173 5.36 -0.47 11.75
CA MET A 173 6.44 -1.31 11.21
C MET A 173 6.20 -2.80 11.53
N THR A 174 5.68 -3.13 12.73
CA THR A 174 5.33 -4.49 13.12
C THR A 174 4.20 -5.05 12.25
N ALA A 175 3.15 -4.27 11.95
CA ALA A 175 2.05 -4.68 11.08
C ALA A 175 2.52 -4.95 9.65
N ILE A 176 3.36 -4.05 9.10
CA ILE A 176 3.99 -4.23 7.78
C ILE A 176 4.92 -5.46 7.80
N GLY A 177 5.78 -5.57 8.79
CA GLY A 177 6.69 -6.71 8.96
C GLY A 177 5.95 -8.04 9.04
N ARG A 178 4.83 -8.09 9.80
CA ARG A 178 3.96 -9.27 9.87
C ARG A 178 3.39 -9.65 8.51
N ALA A 179 2.94 -8.66 7.71
CA ALA A 179 2.48 -8.92 6.35
C ALA A 179 3.60 -9.47 5.46
N LEU A 180 4.82 -8.95 5.59
CA LEU A 180 5.99 -9.42 4.83
C LEU A 180 6.39 -10.87 5.16
N MET A 181 6.10 -11.37 6.37
CA MET A 181 6.30 -12.77 6.73
C MET A 181 5.48 -13.74 5.86
N SER A 182 4.38 -13.28 5.26
CA SER A 182 3.61 -14.06 4.28
C SER A 182 4.27 -14.13 2.91
N ARG A 183 5.40 -13.46 2.68
CA ARG A 183 6.10 -13.31 1.38
C ARG A 183 5.16 -12.81 0.28
N PRO A 184 4.59 -11.60 0.42
CA PRO A 184 3.62 -11.07 -0.54
C PRO A 184 4.22 -10.86 -1.92
N ARG A 185 3.38 -10.94 -2.96
CA ARG A 185 3.65 -10.44 -4.32
C ARG A 185 3.05 -9.06 -4.52
N LEU A 186 1.93 -8.78 -3.84
CA LEU A 186 1.26 -7.50 -3.76
C LEU A 186 0.95 -7.18 -2.29
N LEU A 187 1.57 -6.13 -1.78
CA LEU A 187 1.29 -5.58 -0.45
C LEU A 187 0.27 -4.46 -0.61
N VAL A 188 -0.84 -4.54 0.12
CA VAL A 188 -1.92 -3.54 0.09
C VAL A 188 -1.92 -2.81 1.44
N LEU A 189 -1.67 -1.49 1.42
CA LEU A 189 -1.49 -0.67 2.62
C LEU A 189 -2.59 0.39 2.71
N ASP A 190 -3.30 0.41 3.82
CA ASP A 190 -4.35 1.40 4.10
C ASP A 190 -3.85 2.43 5.11
N GLU A 191 -3.64 3.66 4.65
CA GLU A 191 -3.17 4.84 5.39
C GLU A 191 -2.00 4.56 6.36
N PRO A 192 -0.86 4.01 5.87
CA PRO A 192 0.25 3.65 6.73
C PRO A 192 0.91 4.84 7.44
N SER A 193 0.66 6.08 7.02
CA SER A 193 1.20 7.30 7.63
C SER A 193 0.33 7.87 8.75
N MET A 194 -0.92 7.41 8.89
CA MET A 194 -1.89 8.08 9.76
C MET A 194 -1.49 8.09 11.24
N GLY A 195 -1.52 9.29 11.83
CA GLY A 195 -1.20 9.50 13.24
C GLY A 195 0.26 9.23 13.62
N LEU A 196 1.18 9.33 12.66
CA LEU A 196 2.62 9.16 12.88
C LEU A 196 3.37 10.50 12.72
N ALA A 197 4.49 10.61 13.44
CA ALA A 197 5.40 11.74 13.27
C ALA A 197 6.03 11.75 11.87
N PRO A 198 6.25 12.94 11.25
CA PRO A 198 6.75 13.05 9.87
C PRO A 198 8.03 12.25 9.57
N LEU A 199 8.97 12.18 10.50
CA LEU A 199 10.20 11.40 10.34
C LEU A 199 9.92 9.90 10.25
N ILE A 200 9.00 9.39 11.06
CA ILE A 200 8.62 7.97 11.03
C ILE A 200 7.90 7.62 9.72
N VAL A 201 7.05 8.54 9.24
CA VAL A 201 6.40 8.38 7.93
C VAL A 201 7.44 8.25 6.82
N GLN A 202 8.44 9.14 6.81
CA GLN A 202 9.53 9.10 5.83
C GLN A 202 10.29 7.78 5.91
N ASP A 203 10.65 7.31 7.10
CA ASP A 203 11.36 6.04 7.32
C ASP A 203 10.56 4.85 6.77
N ILE A 204 9.26 4.81 7.03
CA ILE A 204 8.37 3.74 6.53
C ILE A 204 8.34 3.74 5.00
N PHE A 205 8.09 4.89 4.37
CA PHE A 205 8.00 4.98 2.90
C PHE A 205 9.34 4.74 2.21
N GLN A 206 10.46 5.19 2.78
CA GLN A 206 11.80 4.86 2.29
C GLN A 206 12.04 3.36 2.35
N THR A 207 11.66 2.71 3.45
CA THR A 207 11.77 1.26 3.61
C THR A 207 10.90 0.51 2.61
N LEU A 208 9.65 0.94 2.38
CA LEU A 208 8.76 0.37 1.36
C LEU A 208 9.36 0.51 -0.05
N ARG A 209 9.92 1.67 -0.38
CA ARG A 209 10.60 1.88 -1.67
C ARG A 209 11.85 1.02 -1.82
N LYS A 210 12.63 0.87 -0.75
CA LYS A 210 13.79 -0.03 -0.71
C LYS A 210 13.36 -1.48 -0.93
N LEU A 211 12.35 -1.95 -0.21
CA LEU A 211 11.76 -3.28 -0.39
C LEU A 211 11.32 -3.51 -1.83
N ASN A 212 10.57 -2.58 -2.40
CA ASN A 212 10.12 -2.67 -3.79
C ASN A 212 11.30 -2.83 -4.75
N ARG A 213 12.34 -1.99 -4.64
CA ARG A 213 13.51 -2.02 -5.52
C ARG A 213 14.36 -3.29 -5.38
N GLU A 214 14.54 -3.78 -4.16
CA GLU A 214 15.42 -4.92 -3.89
C GLU A 214 14.74 -6.26 -4.14
N THR A 215 13.40 -6.33 -3.98
CA THR A 215 12.66 -7.60 -4.05
C THR A 215 11.71 -7.70 -5.22
N GLY A 216 11.39 -6.60 -5.91
CA GLY A 216 10.35 -6.55 -6.93
C GLY A 216 8.93 -6.63 -6.36
N LEU A 217 8.74 -6.37 -5.05
CA LEU A 217 7.43 -6.36 -4.40
C LEU A 217 6.55 -5.28 -4.99
N SER A 218 5.36 -5.66 -5.49
CA SER A 218 4.33 -4.69 -5.89
C SER A 218 3.63 -4.13 -4.67
N ILE A 219 3.31 -2.84 -4.67
CA ILE A 219 2.68 -2.17 -3.54
C ILE A 219 1.52 -1.32 -4.02
N LEU A 220 0.35 -1.49 -3.42
CA LEU A 220 -0.79 -0.60 -3.52
C LEU A 220 -0.93 0.12 -2.17
N VAL A 221 -0.74 1.44 -2.16
CA VAL A 221 -0.84 2.23 -0.93
C VAL A 221 -1.95 3.27 -1.06
N ALA A 222 -2.95 3.21 -0.18
CA ALA A 222 -3.96 4.26 -0.05
C ALA A 222 -3.46 5.29 0.96
N GLU A 223 -3.51 6.57 0.59
CA GLU A 223 -3.04 7.69 1.42
C GLU A 223 -3.87 8.95 1.23
N GLN A 224 -4.06 9.66 2.33
CA GLN A 224 -4.55 11.03 2.29
C GLN A 224 -3.39 12.01 2.06
N ASN A 225 -2.21 11.74 2.62
CA ASN A 225 -1.02 12.57 2.45
C ASN A 225 -0.38 12.34 1.08
N SER A 226 -0.93 13.01 0.07
CA SER A 226 -0.49 12.89 -1.32
C SER A 226 0.97 13.33 -1.52
N ALA A 227 1.47 14.30 -0.75
CA ALA A 227 2.86 14.75 -0.85
C ALA A 227 3.84 13.62 -0.54
N VAL A 228 3.57 12.84 0.51
CA VAL A 228 4.37 11.69 0.86
C VAL A 228 4.20 10.58 -0.18
N ALA A 229 2.96 10.20 -0.48
CA ALA A 229 2.69 9.09 -1.40
C ALA A 229 3.31 9.31 -2.78
N LEU A 230 3.09 10.48 -3.39
CA LEU A 230 3.64 10.83 -4.70
C LEU A 230 5.18 10.89 -4.73
N ARG A 231 5.85 11.09 -3.60
CA ARG A 231 7.32 11.09 -3.52
C ARG A 231 7.91 9.70 -3.75
N TYR A 232 7.19 8.65 -3.36
CA TYR A 232 7.71 7.28 -3.35
C TYR A 232 7.01 6.36 -4.36
N ALA A 233 5.82 6.72 -4.84
CA ALA A 233 5.10 5.96 -5.86
C ALA A 233 5.70 6.12 -7.26
N ASP A 234 5.39 5.16 -8.14
CA ASP A 234 5.68 5.21 -9.57
C ASP A 234 4.50 5.83 -10.32
N HIS A 235 3.26 5.39 -9.99
CA HIS A 235 2.00 5.93 -10.49
C HIS A 235 1.06 6.26 -9.35
N ALA A 236 0.05 7.05 -9.64
CA ALA A 236 -1.04 7.29 -8.70
C ALA A 236 -2.39 7.42 -9.41
N THR A 237 -3.44 7.06 -8.67
CA THR A 237 -4.84 7.28 -9.04
C THR A 237 -5.50 8.08 -7.94
N VAL A 238 -6.20 9.14 -8.30
CA VAL A 238 -6.94 10.01 -7.38
C VAL A 238 -8.38 9.56 -7.33
N LEU A 239 -8.87 9.31 -6.13
CA LEU A 239 -10.28 9.02 -5.85
C LEU A 239 -10.99 10.25 -5.29
N GLU A 240 -12.16 10.51 -5.78
CA GLU A 240 -13.08 11.51 -5.25
C GLU A 240 -14.51 10.95 -5.27
N ASN A 241 -15.20 10.98 -4.12
CA ASN A 241 -16.58 10.49 -3.98
C ASN A 241 -16.81 9.09 -4.59
N GLY A 242 -15.87 8.17 -4.39
CA GLY A 242 -15.98 6.80 -4.87
C GLY A 242 -15.74 6.60 -6.37
N VAL A 243 -15.16 7.59 -7.06
CA VAL A 243 -14.81 7.53 -8.48
C VAL A 243 -13.32 7.80 -8.66
N SER A 244 -12.67 7.10 -9.59
CA SER A 244 -11.30 7.45 -10.03
C SER A 244 -11.37 8.62 -11.02
N VAL A 245 -10.92 9.80 -10.57
CA VAL A 245 -11.03 11.04 -11.36
C VAL A 245 -9.78 11.37 -12.15
N LEU A 246 -8.63 10.85 -11.74
CA LEU A 246 -7.35 11.11 -12.38
C LEU A 246 -6.37 9.98 -12.15
N SER A 247 -5.62 9.61 -13.17
CA SER A 247 -4.53 8.64 -13.07
C SER A 247 -3.34 9.10 -13.91
N GLY A 248 -2.12 8.76 -13.48
CA GLY A 248 -0.90 9.11 -14.20
C GLY A 248 0.36 8.76 -13.43
N THR A 249 1.53 9.11 -13.99
CA THR A 249 2.78 8.94 -13.26
C THR A 249 2.83 9.85 -12.04
N ALA A 250 3.47 9.40 -10.96
CA ALA A 250 3.62 10.23 -9.78
C ALA A 250 4.43 11.52 -10.06
N ALA A 251 5.31 11.49 -11.06
CA ALA A 251 6.07 12.65 -11.51
C ALA A 251 5.16 13.71 -12.14
N ASP A 252 4.28 13.32 -13.06
CA ASP A 252 3.34 14.22 -13.73
C ASP A 252 2.34 14.82 -12.74
N LEU A 253 1.79 13.96 -11.86
CA LEU A 253 0.81 14.41 -10.87
C LEU A 253 1.39 15.41 -9.85
N ARG A 254 2.68 15.30 -9.51
CA ARG A 254 3.35 16.30 -8.65
C ARG A 254 3.49 17.68 -9.28
N GLN A 255 3.49 17.77 -10.60
CA GLN A 255 3.64 19.04 -11.31
C GLN A 255 2.29 19.73 -11.55
N ARG A 256 1.18 19.04 -11.42
CA ARG A 256 -0.16 19.60 -11.64
C ARG A 256 -0.57 20.56 -10.51
N GLU A 257 -0.98 21.76 -10.88
CA GLU A 257 -1.39 22.80 -9.92
C GLU A 257 -2.68 22.44 -9.18
N ASP A 258 -3.63 21.79 -9.85
CA ASP A 258 -4.89 21.33 -9.26
C ASP A 258 -4.64 20.26 -8.15
N ILE A 259 -3.72 19.34 -8.38
CA ILE A 259 -3.30 18.37 -7.36
C ILE A 259 -2.54 19.07 -6.22
N ARG A 260 -1.69 20.03 -6.54
CA ARG A 260 -0.94 20.80 -5.54
C ARG A 260 -1.88 21.63 -4.65
N ALA A 261 -2.89 22.26 -5.22
CA ALA A 261 -3.85 23.07 -4.47
C ALA A 261 -4.77 22.21 -3.58
N LEU A 262 -5.32 21.12 -4.12
CA LEU A 262 -6.31 20.29 -3.42
C LEU A 262 -5.69 19.31 -2.43
N TYR A 263 -4.52 18.74 -2.75
CA TYR A 263 -3.97 17.60 -2.00
C TYR A 263 -2.59 17.85 -1.38
N LEU A 264 -1.85 18.91 -1.80
CA LEU A 264 -0.54 19.25 -1.25
C LEU A 264 -0.56 20.45 -0.30
N GLY A 265 -1.74 21.05 -0.05
CA GLY A 265 -1.90 22.17 0.88
C GLY A 265 -1.18 23.47 0.45
N GLN A 266 -0.75 23.57 -0.81
CA GLN A 266 -0.17 24.79 -1.35
C GLN A 266 -1.29 25.64 -1.95
N GLN A 267 -1.49 26.85 -1.41
CA GLN A 267 -2.41 27.82 -2.04
C GLN A 267 -1.96 28.08 -3.48
N PRO A 268 -2.92 28.17 -4.44
CA PRO A 268 -2.58 28.58 -5.79
C PRO A 268 -1.88 29.93 -5.76
N THR A 269 -0.73 30.01 -6.39
CA THR A 269 -0.04 31.31 -6.58
C THR A 269 -1.01 32.21 -7.35
N PRO A 270 -1.40 33.41 -6.83
CA PRO A 270 -2.33 34.24 -7.54
C PRO A 270 -1.71 34.62 -8.90
N ALA A 271 -2.40 34.26 -9.97
CA ALA A 271 -2.01 34.65 -11.32
C ALA A 271 -1.82 36.16 -11.35
N ALA A 272 -0.64 36.59 -11.77
CA ALA A 272 -0.33 38.01 -11.93
C ALA A 272 -1.42 38.66 -12.80
N LYS A 273 -2.26 39.50 -12.19
CA LYS A 273 -3.21 40.33 -12.93
C LYS A 273 -2.37 41.22 -13.88
N SER A 274 -2.44 40.91 -15.16
CA SER A 274 -1.92 41.81 -16.18
C SER A 274 -2.69 43.14 -16.09
N SER A 275 -2.03 44.13 -15.51
CA SER A 275 -2.47 45.54 -15.51
C SER A 275 -2.33 46.08 -16.93
N HIS A 276 -3.36 45.98 -17.74
CA HIS A 276 -3.54 46.89 -18.85
C HIS A 276 -4.38 48.08 -18.37
N LEU A 277 -3.68 49.05 -17.79
CA LEU A 277 -4.14 50.42 -17.73
C LEU A 277 -4.03 51.01 -19.14
N HIS A 278 -5.14 51.09 -19.86
CA HIS A 278 -5.26 52.03 -20.98
C HIS A 278 -5.63 53.41 -20.38
N ALA A 279 -4.64 54.27 -20.40
CA ALA A 279 -4.89 55.73 -20.37
C ALA A 279 -5.43 56.13 -21.73
N VAL A 280 -6.59 56.77 -21.76
CA VAL A 280 -7.08 57.56 -22.86
C VAL A 280 -7.49 58.91 -22.30
N ALA A 281 -6.98 59.93 -22.97
CA ALA A 281 -7.09 61.35 -22.77
C ALA A 281 -8.50 61.92 -22.53
#